data_d8888be988d5ec02a7557e97c1073fa7
#
_entry.id   d8888be988d5ec02a7557e97c1073fa7
#
_cell.length_a   1.000
_cell.length_b   1.000
_cell.length_c   1.000
_cell.angle_alpha   90.00
_cell.angle_beta   90.00
_cell.angle_gamma   90.00
#
_symmetry.space_group_name_H-M   'P 1'
#
loop_
_entity.id
_entity.type
_entity.pdbx_description
1 polymer ?
#
loop_
_entity_poly.entity_id
_entity_poly.type
_entity_poly.pdbx_seq_one_letter_code
_entity_poly.pdbx_strand_id
1 'polypeptide(L)'
;MCWVAVDRAIRLAEKRSFPYDWDYWRTTRSKIFKDVYYNFWDEELQSFIQYKGSTTLDASSLLMPLVRFISPHDPRWRKTLKAIEKELVTETLVYRYNNEKSDDGIEGDEGTFSMCSFWYVECLCRGGQLEKARLYFEKMLGYANHLGLYAEEIGLRGEQLGNFPQAFTHLGLISAAYTLNRELEQAKKL
;
A
#
# COMPACT_ATOMS: atom_id res chain seq x y z
N MET A 1 4.04 4.94 9.62
CA MET A 1 5.25 5.67 9.11
C MET A 1 6.33 5.91 10.17
N CYS A 2 6.00 6.01 11.48
CA CYS A 2 7.03 6.20 12.55
C CYS A 2 8.17 5.16 12.50
N TRP A 3 7.84 3.87 12.33
CA TRP A 3 8.84 2.83 12.16
C TRP A 3 9.77 3.10 10.97
N VAL A 4 9.21 3.53 9.83
CA VAL A 4 9.98 3.85 8.62
C VAL A 4 10.97 4.97 8.88
N ALA A 5 10.54 6.02 9.57
CA ALA A 5 11.41 7.14 9.92
C ALA A 5 12.64 6.68 10.72
N VAL A 6 12.43 5.91 11.78
CA VAL A 6 13.53 5.38 12.61
C VAL A 6 14.41 4.40 11.83
N ASP A 7 13.81 3.47 11.05
CA ASP A 7 14.57 2.51 10.25
C ASP A 7 15.44 3.21 9.19
N ARG A 8 14.90 4.23 8.51
CA ARG A 8 15.66 4.99 7.52
C ARG A 8 16.73 5.87 8.15
N ALA A 9 16.47 6.46 9.32
CA ALA A 9 17.47 7.21 10.08
C ALA A 9 18.65 6.32 10.48
N ILE A 10 18.40 5.11 11.02
CA ILE A 10 19.45 4.13 11.34
C ILE A 10 20.27 3.78 10.09
N ARG A 11 19.61 3.39 8.99
CA ARG A 11 20.30 3.01 7.73
C ARG A 11 21.14 4.14 7.17
N LEU A 12 20.64 5.38 7.26
CA LEU A 12 21.38 6.56 6.79
C LEU A 12 22.62 6.83 7.67
N ALA A 13 22.44 6.77 8.99
CA ALA A 13 23.54 6.96 9.94
C ALA A 13 24.64 5.90 9.73
N GLU A 14 24.26 4.62 9.61
CA GLU A 14 25.22 3.53 9.33
C GLU A 14 25.93 3.70 7.98
N LYS A 15 25.17 4.03 6.92
CA LYS A 15 25.75 4.21 5.57
C LYS A 15 26.71 5.40 5.48
N ARG A 16 26.49 6.44 6.29
CA ARG A 16 27.26 7.70 6.27
C ARG A 16 28.19 7.86 7.47
N SER A 17 28.27 6.83 8.33
CA SER A 17 29.06 6.87 9.58
C SER A 17 28.72 8.06 10.47
N PHE A 18 27.44 8.43 10.52
CA PHE A 18 26.97 9.48 11.42
C PHE A 18 26.87 8.93 12.84
N PRO A 19 27.23 9.72 13.86
CA PRO A 19 27.01 9.32 15.25
C PRO A 19 25.51 9.25 15.56
N TYR A 20 25.09 8.22 16.29
CA TYR A 20 23.74 8.08 16.79
C TYR A 20 23.70 7.18 18.02
N ASP A 21 22.67 7.31 18.84
CA ASP A 21 22.44 6.40 19.95
C ASP A 21 21.92 5.05 19.43
N TRP A 22 22.85 4.11 19.26
CA TRP A 22 22.61 2.81 18.65
C TRP A 22 21.56 1.98 19.40
N ASP A 23 21.66 1.92 20.74
CA ASP A 23 20.77 1.11 21.57
C ASP A 23 19.37 1.71 21.62
N TYR A 24 19.28 3.03 21.80
CA TYR A 24 18.00 3.73 21.86
C TYR A 24 17.23 3.64 20.54
N TRP A 25 17.87 3.92 19.41
CA TRP A 25 17.18 3.92 18.12
C TRP A 25 16.74 2.52 17.70
N ARG A 26 17.56 1.51 17.85
CA ARG A 26 17.23 0.11 17.53
C ARG A 26 16.16 -0.44 18.44
N THR A 27 16.22 -0.12 19.73
CA THR A 27 15.19 -0.49 20.70
C THR A 27 13.87 0.18 20.36
N THR A 28 13.88 1.47 20.03
CA THR A 28 12.68 2.22 19.63
C THR A 28 12.06 1.65 18.36
N ARG A 29 12.87 1.38 17.33
CA ARG A 29 12.40 0.72 16.10
C ARG A 29 11.72 -0.61 16.40
N SER A 30 12.34 -1.43 17.25
CA SER A 30 11.81 -2.74 17.62
C SER A 30 10.52 -2.66 18.44
N LYS A 31 10.40 -1.67 19.34
CA LYS A 31 9.16 -1.42 20.09
C LYS A 31 8.02 -1.02 19.16
N ILE A 32 8.26 -0.10 18.22
CA ILE A 32 7.25 0.32 17.23
C ILE A 32 6.83 -0.87 16.36
N PHE A 33 7.78 -1.69 15.90
CA PHE A 33 7.47 -2.90 15.12
C PHE A 33 6.55 -3.83 15.90
N LYS A 34 6.92 -4.17 17.13
CA LYS A 34 6.13 -5.08 17.98
C LYS A 34 4.74 -4.52 18.27
N ASP A 35 4.63 -3.23 18.57
CA ASP A 35 3.34 -2.61 18.84
C ASP A 35 2.40 -2.71 17.62
N VAL A 36 2.88 -2.35 16.42
CA VAL A 36 2.07 -2.47 15.19
C VAL A 36 1.77 -3.94 14.87
N TYR A 37 2.78 -4.82 14.92
CA TYR A 37 2.62 -6.21 14.50
C TYR A 37 1.66 -7.01 15.39
N TYR A 38 1.61 -6.71 16.70
CA TYR A 38 0.77 -7.45 17.65
C TYR A 38 -0.51 -6.72 18.01
N ASN A 39 -0.51 -5.40 18.10
CA ASN A 39 -1.64 -4.63 18.61
C ASN A 39 -2.54 -4.01 17.53
N PHE A 40 -2.10 -4.04 16.25
CA PHE A 40 -2.91 -3.62 15.11
C PHE A 40 -3.40 -4.83 14.28
N TRP A 41 -3.31 -6.02 14.85
CA TRP A 41 -3.85 -7.24 14.27
C TRP A 41 -5.21 -7.55 14.87
N ASP A 42 -6.21 -7.73 14.01
CA ASP A 42 -7.55 -8.17 14.40
C ASP A 42 -7.76 -9.65 14.06
N GLU A 43 -8.15 -10.44 15.06
CA GLU A 43 -8.31 -11.89 14.89
C GLU A 43 -9.62 -12.27 14.19
N GLU A 44 -10.65 -11.43 14.20
CA GLU A 44 -11.90 -11.69 13.50
C GLU A 44 -11.75 -11.36 12.01
N LEU A 45 -11.18 -10.17 11.72
CA LEU A 45 -10.90 -9.73 10.34
C LEU A 45 -9.72 -10.50 9.72
N GLN A 46 -8.88 -11.15 10.52
CA GLN A 46 -7.62 -11.78 10.09
C GLN A 46 -6.75 -10.78 9.30
N SER A 47 -6.66 -9.56 9.78
CA SER A 47 -6.02 -8.43 9.10
C SER A 47 -5.38 -7.43 10.05
N PHE A 48 -4.40 -6.68 9.55
CA PHE A 48 -4.03 -5.41 10.15
C PHE A 48 -5.14 -4.39 9.91
N ILE A 49 -5.40 -3.59 10.93
CA ILE A 49 -6.50 -2.61 11.01
C ILE A 49 -5.98 -1.17 10.96
N GLN A 50 -6.86 -0.22 10.71
CA GLN A 50 -6.57 1.19 10.50
C GLN A 50 -5.82 1.82 11.69
N TYR A 51 -6.30 1.59 12.91
CA TYR A 51 -5.65 2.01 14.16
C TYR A 51 -5.97 1.00 15.26
N LYS A 52 -5.23 1.06 16.35
CA LYS A 52 -5.39 0.14 17.48
C LYS A 52 -6.81 0.18 18.05
N GLY A 53 -7.48 -0.96 18.03
CA GLY A 53 -8.87 -1.11 18.47
C GLY A 53 -9.93 -0.75 17.42
N SER A 54 -9.53 -0.42 16.18
CA SER A 54 -10.44 -0.28 15.05
C SER A 54 -10.93 -1.65 14.58
N THR A 55 -12.09 -1.67 13.93
CA THR A 55 -12.63 -2.81 13.17
C THR A 55 -12.66 -2.54 11.67
N THR A 56 -11.89 -1.53 11.22
CA THR A 56 -11.91 -1.05 9.83
C THR A 56 -10.58 -1.33 9.15
N LEU A 57 -10.65 -1.77 7.90
CA LEU A 57 -9.49 -1.89 7.03
C LEU A 57 -9.11 -0.53 6.42
N ASP A 58 -7.83 -0.38 6.12
CA ASP A 58 -7.31 0.80 5.45
C ASP A 58 -6.25 0.38 4.42
N ALA A 59 -6.41 0.85 3.19
CA ALA A 59 -5.50 0.56 2.09
C ALA A 59 -4.07 1.08 2.32
N SER A 60 -3.84 1.99 3.28
CA SER A 60 -2.49 2.38 3.68
C SER A 60 -1.67 1.21 4.23
N SER A 61 -2.33 0.13 4.69
CA SER A 61 -1.68 -1.14 5.04
C SER A 61 -0.93 -1.77 3.87
N LEU A 62 -1.32 -1.49 2.62
CA LEU A 62 -0.58 -1.90 1.42
C LEU A 62 0.86 -1.38 1.40
N LEU A 63 1.14 -0.29 2.08
CA LEU A 63 2.50 0.23 2.21
C LEU A 63 3.42 -0.66 3.05
N MET A 64 2.91 -1.52 3.93
CA MET A 64 3.72 -2.30 4.86
C MET A 64 4.87 -3.07 4.16
N PRO A 65 4.64 -3.89 3.12
CA PRO A 65 5.72 -4.57 2.40
C PRO A 65 6.50 -3.61 1.48
N LEU A 66 5.87 -2.56 0.96
CA LEU A 66 6.52 -1.61 0.06
C LEU A 66 7.62 -0.83 0.79
N VAL A 67 7.39 -0.46 2.05
CA VAL A 67 8.38 0.20 2.90
C VAL A 67 9.28 -0.79 3.66
N ARG A 68 9.13 -2.10 3.43
CA ARG A 68 9.90 -3.19 4.07
C ARG A 68 9.67 -3.28 5.59
N PHE A 69 8.50 -2.90 6.04
CA PHE A 69 8.08 -3.12 7.43
C PHE A 69 7.84 -4.60 7.70
N ILE A 70 7.21 -5.30 6.75
CA ILE A 70 6.87 -6.72 6.82
C ILE A 70 7.28 -7.41 5.52
N SER A 71 7.55 -8.72 5.58
CA SER A 71 7.78 -9.52 4.38
C SER A 71 6.48 -9.67 3.57
N PRO A 72 6.53 -9.61 2.21
CA PRO A 72 5.36 -9.91 1.38
C PRO A 72 4.89 -11.37 1.51
N HIS A 73 5.70 -12.25 2.09
CA HIS A 73 5.39 -13.65 2.36
C HIS A 73 4.95 -13.92 3.80
N ASP A 74 4.92 -12.91 4.67
CA ASP A 74 4.45 -13.05 6.05
C ASP A 74 3.00 -13.54 6.08
N PRO A 75 2.64 -14.55 6.91
CA PRO A 75 1.29 -15.09 6.94
C PRO A 75 0.21 -14.07 7.32
N ARG A 76 0.49 -13.15 8.25
CA ARG A 76 -0.45 -12.10 8.64
C ARG A 76 -0.63 -11.10 7.49
N TRP A 77 0.47 -10.73 6.83
CA TRP A 77 0.40 -9.86 5.67
C TRP A 77 -0.42 -10.47 4.53
N ARG A 78 -0.20 -11.74 4.21
CA ARG A 78 -0.97 -12.43 3.17
C ARG A 78 -2.47 -12.51 3.47
N LYS A 79 -2.84 -12.63 4.75
CA LYS A 79 -4.24 -12.57 5.19
C LYS A 79 -4.78 -11.16 5.06
N THR A 80 -4.02 -10.13 5.47
CA THR A 80 -4.37 -8.72 5.29
C THR A 80 -4.62 -8.38 3.82
N LEU A 81 -3.73 -8.81 2.91
CA LEU A 81 -3.92 -8.57 1.48
C LEU A 81 -5.23 -9.19 0.96
N LYS A 82 -5.57 -10.40 1.42
CA LYS A 82 -6.85 -11.05 1.08
C LYS A 82 -8.07 -10.32 1.67
N ALA A 83 -7.96 -9.81 2.89
CA ALA A 83 -9.04 -9.04 3.51
C ALA A 83 -9.26 -7.72 2.76
N ILE A 84 -8.20 -7.00 2.40
CA ILE A 84 -8.24 -5.79 1.56
C ILE A 84 -8.86 -6.12 0.19
N GLU A 85 -8.44 -7.21 -0.44
CA GLU A 85 -9.02 -7.65 -1.72
C GLU A 85 -10.52 -7.88 -1.63
N LYS A 86 -10.99 -8.50 -0.56
CA LYS A 86 -12.40 -8.81 -0.37
C LYS A 86 -13.26 -7.59 -0.07
N GLU A 87 -12.74 -6.60 0.69
CA GLU A 87 -13.54 -5.50 1.21
C GLU A 87 -13.31 -4.18 0.45
N LEU A 88 -12.08 -3.91 0.02
CA LEU A 88 -11.71 -2.62 -0.54
C LEU A 88 -11.44 -2.65 -2.06
N VAL A 89 -11.31 -3.82 -2.68
CA VAL A 89 -11.06 -3.93 -4.11
C VAL A 89 -12.36 -4.18 -4.86
N THR A 90 -12.69 -3.31 -5.79
CA THR A 90 -13.81 -3.50 -6.73
C THR A 90 -13.25 -3.54 -8.15
N GLU A 91 -13.45 -4.64 -8.88
CA GLU A 91 -12.83 -4.94 -10.17
C GLU A 91 -11.28 -4.78 -10.12
N THR A 92 -10.76 -3.57 -10.40
CA THR A 92 -9.33 -3.24 -10.34
C THR A 92 -9.03 -1.98 -9.54
N LEU A 93 -10.07 -1.33 -9.04
CA LEU A 93 -9.97 -0.10 -8.28
C LEU A 93 -9.99 -0.40 -6.79
N VAL A 94 -9.28 0.39 -5.99
CA VAL A 94 -9.12 0.17 -4.56
C VAL A 94 -9.61 1.39 -3.79
N TYR A 95 -10.61 1.18 -2.93
CA TYR A 95 -11.03 2.17 -1.94
C TYR A 95 -9.95 2.38 -0.89
N ARG A 96 -9.85 3.58 -0.35
CA ARG A 96 -8.95 3.88 0.76
C ARG A 96 -9.37 3.14 2.02
N TYR A 97 -10.63 3.20 2.37
CA TYR A 97 -11.32 2.46 3.42
C TYR A 97 -12.82 2.39 3.10
N ASN A 98 -13.58 1.69 3.93
CA ASN A 98 -15.03 1.69 3.81
C ASN A 98 -15.60 2.93 4.55
N ASN A 99 -16.15 3.89 3.79
CA ASN A 99 -16.69 5.16 4.33
C ASN A 99 -17.85 4.94 5.29
N GLU A 100 -18.65 3.89 5.11
CA GLU A 100 -19.75 3.56 6.04
C GLU A 100 -19.25 3.13 7.43
N LYS A 101 -18.01 2.63 7.52
CA LYS A 101 -17.41 2.11 8.76
C LYS A 101 -16.35 3.04 9.35
N SER A 102 -15.89 4.03 8.60
CA SER A 102 -14.83 4.95 9.01
C SER A 102 -15.39 6.37 9.03
N ASP A 103 -15.56 6.91 10.23
CA ASP A 103 -15.95 8.32 10.39
C ASP A 103 -14.68 9.18 10.24
N ASP A 104 -14.49 9.74 9.05
CA ASP A 104 -13.40 10.68 8.75
C ASP A 104 -13.82 12.14 8.85
N GLY A 105 -15.09 12.40 9.20
CA GLY A 105 -15.67 13.73 9.33
C GLY A 105 -15.94 14.42 7.99
N ILE A 106 -15.88 13.71 6.86
CA ILE A 106 -16.18 14.23 5.54
C ILE A 106 -17.53 13.68 5.09
N GLU A 107 -18.44 14.58 4.72
CA GLU A 107 -19.74 14.20 4.16
C GLU A 107 -19.58 13.85 2.68
N GLY A 108 -20.12 12.70 2.26
CA GLY A 108 -20.18 12.27 0.87
C GLY A 108 -19.52 10.92 0.61
N ASP A 109 -19.70 10.41 -0.61
CA ASP A 109 -19.06 9.17 -1.07
C ASP A 109 -17.71 9.50 -1.73
N GLU A 110 -16.62 8.91 -1.21
CA GLU A 110 -15.33 8.97 -1.89
C GLU A 110 -15.28 7.97 -3.06
N GLY A 111 -14.55 8.35 -4.11
CA GLY A 111 -14.16 7.43 -5.18
C GLY A 111 -13.08 6.46 -4.73
N THR A 112 -12.60 5.65 -5.66
CA THR A 112 -11.46 4.77 -5.42
C THR A 112 -10.16 5.53 -5.62
N PHE A 113 -9.21 5.35 -4.70
CA PHE A 113 -7.93 6.06 -4.79
C PHE A 113 -6.99 5.41 -5.80
N SER A 114 -6.64 6.16 -6.84
CA SER A 114 -5.77 5.68 -7.92
C SER A 114 -4.42 5.17 -7.41
N MET A 115 -3.82 5.86 -6.44
CA MET A 115 -2.55 5.42 -5.86
C MET A 115 -2.68 4.11 -5.08
N CYS A 116 -3.80 3.87 -4.38
CA CYS A 116 -4.06 2.63 -3.65
C CYS A 116 -4.13 1.44 -4.62
N SER A 117 -4.73 1.66 -5.80
CA SER A 117 -4.78 0.66 -6.87
C SER A 117 -3.37 0.30 -7.38
N PHE A 118 -2.48 1.28 -7.55
CA PHE A 118 -1.07 1.01 -7.91
C PHE A 118 -0.28 0.34 -6.78
N TRP A 119 -0.51 0.68 -5.52
CA TRP A 119 0.10 -0.03 -4.39
C TRP A 119 -0.36 -1.49 -4.32
N TYR A 120 -1.63 -1.75 -4.60
CA TYR A 120 -2.15 -3.10 -4.65
C TYR A 120 -1.46 -3.93 -5.75
N VAL A 121 -1.29 -3.36 -6.95
CA VAL A 121 -0.50 -3.99 -8.03
C VAL A 121 0.92 -4.34 -7.56
N GLU A 122 1.61 -3.40 -6.90
CA GLU A 122 2.97 -3.65 -6.40
C GLU A 122 2.99 -4.74 -5.31
N CYS A 123 1.98 -4.80 -4.45
CA CYS A 123 1.83 -5.86 -3.46
C CYS A 123 1.62 -7.24 -4.10
N LEU A 124 0.83 -7.32 -5.16
CA LEU A 124 0.65 -8.55 -5.94
C LEU A 124 1.97 -9.00 -6.58
N CYS A 125 2.73 -8.08 -7.19
CA CYS A 125 4.06 -8.37 -7.74
C CYS A 125 4.98 -8.98 -6.69
N ARG A 126 5.13 -8.32 -5.55
CA ARG A 126 5.99 -8.76 -4.44
C ARG A 126 5.52 -10.07 -3.81
N GLY A 127 4.23 -10.37 -3.90
CA GLY A 127 3.62 -11.62 -3.46
C GLY A 127 3.73 -12.77 -4.48
N GLY A 128 4.34 -12.53 -5.65
CA GLY A 128 4.51 -13.54 -6.72
C GLY A 128 3.26 -13.77 -7.58
N GLN A 129 2.22 -12.93 -7.47
CA GLN A 129 0.99 -13.02 -8.25
C GLN A 129 1.09 -12.20 -9.56
N LEU A 130 2.08 -12.51 -10.39
CA LEU A 130 2.49 -11.64 -11.51
C LEU A 130 1.43 -11.49 -12.59
N GLU A 131 0.73 -12.56 -12.96
CA GLU A 131 -0.34 -12.50 -13.98
C GLU A 131 -1.50 -11.61 -13.51
N LYS A 132 -1.90 -11.74 -12.24
CA LYS A 132 -2.92 -10.88 -11.65
C LYS A 132 -2.45 -9.43 -11.58
N ALA A 133 -1.21 -9.20 -11.13
CA ALA A 133 -0.61 -7.88 -11.06
C ALA A 133 -0.60 -7.20 -12.43
N ARG A 134 -0.21 -7.93 -13.48
CA ARG A 134 -0.20 -7.47 -14.85
C ARG A 134 -1.60 -7.08 -15.33
N LEU A 135 -2.58 -7.95 -15.14
CA LEU A 135 -3.97 -7.68 -15.50
C LEU A 135 -4.49 -6.40 -14.84
N TYR A 136 -4.26 -6.24 -13.53
CA TYR A 136 -4.69 -5.06 -12.78
C TYR A 136 -3.97 -3.81 -13.25
N PHE A 137 -2.67 -3.89 -13.51
CA PHE A 137 -1.88 -2.78 -14.03
C PHE A 137 -2.36 -2.33 -15.41
N GLU A 138 -2.57 -3.27 -16.34
CA GLU A 138 -3.06 -2.97 -17.70
C GLU A 138 -4.46 -2.34 -17.66
N LYS A 139 -5.36 -2.80 -16.79
CA LYS A 139 -6.66 -2.16 -16.60
C LYS A 139 -6.52 -0.75 -16.02
N MET A 140 -5.61 -0.54 -15.05
CA MET A 140 -5.33 0.79 -14.51
C MET A 140 -4.82 1.75 -15.58
N LEU A 141 -4.03 1.29 -16.55
CA LEU A 141 -3.61 2.13 -17.69
C LEU A 141 -4.78 2.66 -18.51
N GLY A 142 -5.90 1.94 -18.58
CA GLY A 142 -7.11 2.35 -19.27
C GLY A 142 -7.86 3.52 -18.62
N TYR A 143 -7.57 3.85 -17.38
CA TYR A 143 -8.17 5.00 -16.68
C TYR A 143 -7.41 6.32 -16.89
N ALA A 144 -6.25 6.30 -17.56
CA ALA A 144 -5.55 7.52 -17.92
C ALA A 144 -6.38 8.34 -18.93
N ASN A 145 -6.24 9.67 -18.87
CA ASN A 145 -6.77 10.49 -19.94
C ASN A 145 -5.93 10.38 -21.22
N HIS A 146 -6.30 11.10 -22.29
CA HIS A 146 -5.60 11.08 -23.57
C HIS A 146 -4.14 11.58 -23.53
N LEU A 147 -3.72 12.20 -22.43
CA LEU A 147 -2.31 12.61 -22.18
C LEU A 147 -1.57 11.63 -21.28
N GLY A 148 -2.18 10.52 -20.86
CA GLY A 148 -1.59 9.57 -19.90
C GLY A 148 -1.59 10.05 -18.46
N LEU A 149 -2.45 11.01 -18.11
CA LEU A 149 -2.51 11.61 -16.77
C LEU A 149 -3.66 11.04 -15.95
N TYR A 150 -3.47 10.99 -14.64
CA TYR A 150 -4.42 10.45 -13.66
C TYR A 150 -4.82 11.49 -12.62
N ALA A 151 -6.08 11.39 -12.19
CA ALA A 151 -6.58 12.09 -11.01
C ALA A 151 -6.21 11.35 -9.70
N GLU A 152 -6.56 11.96 -8.60
CA GLU A 152 -6.49 11.41 -7.25
C GLU A 152 -7.36 10.17 -7.12
N GLU A 153 -8.60 10.28 -7.59
CA GLU A 153 -9.62 9.25 -7.48
C GLU A 153 -10.24 8.93 -8.84
N ILE A 154 -10.80 7.74 -8.91
CA ILE A 154 -11.59 7.26 -10.04
C ILE A 154 -12.94 6.84 -9.49
N GLY A 155 -14.01 7.42 -10.04
CA GLY A 155 -15.39 7.03 -9.75
C GLY A 155 -15.75 5.69 -10.40
N LEU A 156 -16.87 5.12 -9.98
CA LEU A 156 -17.31 3.79 -10.45
C LEU A 156 -17.64 3.73 -11.95
N ARG A 157 -17.84 4.86 -12.62
CA ARG A 157 -18.06 4.94 -14.07
C ARG A 157 -16.78 5.33 -14.82
N GLY A 158 -15.63 5.39 -14.14
CA GLY A 158 -14.35 5.79 -14.71
C GLY A 158 -14.12 7.30 -14.77
N GLU A 159 -14.98 8.10 -14.13
CA GLU A 159 -14.78 9.54 -14.02
C GLU A 159 -13.57 9.89 -13.16
N GLN A 160 -12.81 10.89 -13.58
CA GLN A 160 -11.66 11.42 -12.87
C GLN A 160 -12.13 12.39 -11.78
N LEU A 161 -11.81 12.12 -10.51
CA LEU A 161 -12.26 12.87 -9.34
C LEU A 161 -11.06 13.38 -8.52
N GLY A 162 -11.31 14.42 -7.71
CA GLY A 162 -10.30 15.02 -6.85
C GLY A 162 -9.25 15.82 -7.63
N ASN A 163 -8.04 15.90 -7.06
CA ASN A 163 -6.93 16.65 -7.66
C ASN A 163 -6.44 16.02 -8.97
N PHE A 164 -6.32 16.85 -10.01
CA PHE A 164 -5.88 16.44 -11.34
C PHE A 164 -4.91 17.45 -11.98
N PRO A 165 -3.78 17.01 -12.58
CA PRO A 165 -3.19 15.69 -12.41
C PRO A 165 -2.58 15.54 -11.02
N GLN A 166 -2.67 14.35 -10.41
CA GLN A 166 -2.10 14.15 -9.08
C GLN A 166 -0.71 13.49 -9.16
N ALA A 167 0.31 14.20 -8.68
CA ALA A 167 1.69 13.70 -8.67
C ALA A 167 1.86 12.42 -7.85
N PHE A 168 1.17 12.31 -6.71
CA PHE A 168 1.28 11.13 -5.84
C PHE A 168 0.77 9.85 -6.53
N THR A 169 -0.33 9.95 -7.27
CA THR A 169 -0.83 8.86 -8.13
C THR A 169 0.23 8.43 -9.15
N HIS A 170 0.89 9.39 -9.82
CA HIS A 170 1.93 9.08 -10.80
C HIS A 170 3.19 8.46 -10.18
N LEU A 171 3.54 8.81 -8.94
CA LEU A 171 4.60 8.10 -8.21
C LEU A 171 4.22 6.64 -7.94
N GLY A 172 2.96 6.36 -7.60
CA GLY A 172 2.44 5.00 -7.47
C GLY A 172 2.51 4.23 -8.79
N LEU A 173 2.07 4.83 -9.90
CA LEU A 173 2.17 4.27 -11.25
C LEU A 173 3.62 3.90 -11.60
N ILE A 174 4.57 4.81 -11.43
CA ILE A 174 5.99 4.59 -11.77
C ILE A 174 6.56 3.44 -10.93
N SER A 175 6.27 3.42 -9.63
CA SER A 175 6.75 2.36 -8.74
C SER A 175 6.18 0.99 -9.11
N ALA A 176 4.88 0.92 -9.38
CA ALA A 176 4.20 -0.31 -9.80
C ALA A 176 4.72 -0.82 -11.15
N ALA A 177 4.86 0.06 -12.15
CA ALA A 177 5.40 -0.26 -13.46
C ALA A 177 6.83 -0.83 -13.37
N TYR A 178 7.69 -0.15 -12.62
CA TYR A 178 9.08 -0.59 -12.41
C TYR A 178 9.14 -1.95 -11.71
N THR A 179 8.36 -2.13 -10.65
CA THR A 179 8.33 -3.40 -9.89
C THR A 179 7.79 -4.53 -10.75
N LEU A 180 6.68 -4.33 -11.45
CA LEU A 180 6.08 -5.34 -12.32
C LEU A 180 7.04 -5.75 -13.44
N ASN A 181 7.65 -4.80 -14.15
CA ASN A 181 8.61 -5.08 -15.23
C ASN A 181 9.79 -5.91 -14.71
N ARG A 182 10.37 -5.50 -13.58
CA ARG A 182 11.49 -6.22 -12.98
C ARG A 182 11.15 -7.68 -12.63
N GLU A 183 10.01 -7.91 -11.99
CA GLU A 183 9.59 -9.26 -11.58
C GLU A 183 9.26 -10.14 -12.80
N LEU A 184 8.62 -9.56 -13.83
CA LEU A 184 8.36 -10.29 -15.11
C LEU A 184 9.65 -10.65 -15.85
N GLU A 185 10.65 -9.76 -15.85
CA GLU A 185 11.96 -10.07 -16.44
C GLU A 185 12.72 -11.17 -15.68
N GLN A 186 12.60 -11.18 -14.34
CA GLN A 186 13.21 -12.24 -13.54
C GLN A 186 12.52 -13.59 -13.78
N ALA A 187 11.19 -13.62 -13.85
CA ALA A 187 10.43 -14.85 -14.12
C ALA A 187 10.75 -15.48 -15.49
N LYS A 188 11.13 -14.67 -16.50
CA LYS A 188 11.54 -15.19 -17.83
C LYS A 188 12.91 -15.87 -17.85
N LYS A 189 13.72 -15.66 -16.81
CA LYS A 189 15.08 -16.21 -16.69
C LYS A 189 15.15 -17.53 -15.92
N LEU A 190 14.03 -17.94 -15.32
CA LEU A 190 13.84 -19.21 -14.61
C LEU A 190 13.20 -20.26 -15.52
#